data_c10948f170e43c067dffcd9d9ba45780
#
_entry.id   c10948f170e43c067dffcd9d9ba45780
#
_cell.length_a   1.000
_cell.length_b   1.000
_cell.length_c   1.000
_cell.angle_alpha   90.00
_cell.angle_beta   90.00
_cell.angle_gamma   90.00
#
_symmetry.space_group_name_H-M   'P 1'
#
loop_
_entity.id
_entity.type
_entity.pdbx_description
1 polymer ?
#
loop_
_entity_poly.entity_id
_entity_poly.type
_entity_poly.pdbx_seq_one_letter_code
_entity_poly.pdbx_strand_id
1 'polypeptide(L)'
;VVKLLSFYQDRDTKKPTGGYRARPYKVKKKALGGGSPTNTTLSSNDTRNVIRVFGGNVKVKIVGAQYANLYIPREGKAVKVKILRVLETPANRELAKRDIIVKGAIIETERGRAVVTSRPGQDGVVNAVLLEK
;
A
#
# COMPACT_ATOMS: atom_id res chain seq x y z
N VAL A 1 -27.87 0.61 10.91
CA VAL A 1 -26.71 1.48 11.15
C VAL A 1 -25.48 0.63 10.98
N VAL A 2 -24.74 0.81 9.89
CA VAL A 2 -23.47 0.12 9.66
C VAL A 2 -22.48 0.67 10.69
N LYS A 3 -22.08 -0.15 11.66
CA LYS A 3 -21.04 0.18 12.63
C LYS A 3 -19.72 0.26 11.86
N LEU A 4 -19.28 1.45 11.53
CA LEU A 4 -17.95 1.66 10.96
C LEU A 4 -16.92 1.14 11.97
N LEU A 5 -16.21 0.09 11.59
CA LEU A 5 -15.07 -0.40 12.35
C LEU A 5 -14.01 0.71 12.38
N SER A 6 -13.83 1.32 13.52
CA SER A 6 -12.81 2.35 13.70
C SER A 6 -11.50 1.68 14.07
N PHE A 7 -10.47 1.93 13.26
CA PHE A 7 -9.10 1.55 13.56
C PHE A 7 -8.43 2.68 14.31
N TYR A 8 -7.98 2.42 15.52
CA TYR A 8 -7.26 3.41 16.32
C TYR A 8 -5.76 3.22 16.15
N GLN A 9 -5.07 4.33 15.87
CA GLN A 9 -3.62 4.36 15.85
C GLN A 9 -3.10 4.58 17.27
N ASP A 10 -1.98 3.93 17.60
CA ASP A 10 -1.30 4.18 18.85
C ASP A 10 -0.78 5.61 18.89
N ARG A 11 -0.74 6.19 20.08
CA ARG A 11 -0.21 7.52 20.28
C ARG A 11 1.31 7.47 20.37
N ASP A 12 1.95 8.56 20.01
CA ASP A 12 3.36 8.76 20.23
C ASP A 12 3.68 8.73 21.73
N THR A 13 4.56 7.83 22.13
CA THR A 13 5.00 7.71 23.53
C THR A 13 6.18 8.60 23.87
N LYS A 14 6.92 9.06 22.86
CA LYS A 14 8.09 9.94 23.04
C LYS A 14 7.81 11.37 22.60
N LYS A 15 8.42 12.31 23.33
CA LYS A 15 8.48 13.73 22.96
C LYS A 15 9.66 13.96 21.99
N PRO A 16 9.69 15.07 21.22
CA PRO A 16 10.84 15.43 20.39
C PRO A 16 12.15 15.57 21.19
N THR A 17 12.08 15.89 22.48
CA THR A 17 13.22 15.97 23.40
C THR A 17 13.79 14.62 23.84
N GLY A 18 13.17 13.50 23.44
CA GLY A 18 13.55 12.14 23.87
C GLY A 18 12.90 11.67 25.16
N GLY A 19 12.21 12.53 25.92
CA GLY A 19 11.46 12.17 27.12
C GLY A 19 10.15 11.44 26.81
N TYR A 20 9.62 10.73 27.81
CA TYR A 20 8.33 10.03 27.65
C TYR A 20 7.16 10.99 27.94
N ARG A 21 6.08 10.79 27.18
CA ARG A 21 4.80 11.47 27.43
C ARG A 21 4.12 10.86 28.66
N ALA A 22 3.29 11.67 29.34
CA ALA A 22 2.51 11.22 30.48
C ALA A 22 1.62 9.99 30.18
N ARG A 23 1.10 9.36 31.24
CA ARG A 23 0.25 8.18 31.17
C ARG A 23 -0.79 8.26 30.04
N PRO A 24 -0.96 7.18 29.26
CA PRO A 24 -2.02 7.11 28.27
C PRO A 24 -3.39 7.05 28.98
N TYR A 25 -4.21 8.04 28.72
CA TYR A 25 -5.63 8.03 29.09
C TYR A 25 -6.44 8.52 27.89
N LYS A 26 -7.69 8.08 27.79
CA LYS A 26 -8.54 8.37 26.62
C LYS A 26 -7.87 8.01 25.30
N VAL A 27 -7.37 6.78 25.20
CA VAL A 27 -6.58 6.28 24.06
C VAL A 27 -7.40 6.25 22.78
N LYS A 28 -8.70 6.02 22.89
CA LYS A 28 -9.64 5.98 21.76
C LYS A 28 -10.26 7.34 21.48
N LYS A 29 -9.42 8.36 21.34
CA LYS A 29 -9.89 9.68 20.93
C LYS A 29 -10.26 9.69 19.46
N LYS A 30 -11.27 10.49 19.08
CA LYS A 30 -11.72 10.65 17.69
C LYS A 30 -10.58 11.09 16.75
N ALA A 31 -9.63 11.90 17.26
CA ALA A 31 -8.45 12.35 16.51
C ALA A 31 -7.48 11.21 16.15
N LEU A 32 -7.48 10.12 16.93
CA LEU A 32 -6.65 8.94 16.68
C LEU A 32 -7.38 7.87 15.86
N GLY A 33 -8.62 8.14 15.46
CA GLY A 33 -9.37 7.26 14.59
C GLY A 33 -8.75 7.21 13.19
N GLY A 34 -8.66 6.02 12.65
CA GLY A 34 -8.16 5.75 11.29
C GLY A 34 -9.13 4.87 10.51
N GLY A 35 -8.84 4.69 9.24
CA GLY A 35 -9.55 3.76 8.37
C GLY A 35 -8.87 2.39 8.33
N SER A 36 -9.58 1.40 7.80
CA SER A 36 -9.02 0.07 7.52
C SER A 36 -7.83 0.17 6.55
N PRO A 37 -6.84 -0.72 6.67
CA PRO A 37 -5.75 -0.77 5.71
C PRO A 37 -6.29 -1.05 4.30
N THR A 38 -5.76 -0.34 3.31
CA THR A 38 -6.06 -0.60 1.91
C THR A 38 -5.19 -1.76 1.46
N ASN A 39 -5.79 -2.92 1.37
CA ASN A 39 -5.14 -4.10 0.82
C ASN A 39 -5.41 -4.14 -0.67
N THR A 40 -4.48 -3.64 -1.48
CA THR A 40 -4.60 -3.69 -2.94
C THR A 40 -4.53 -5.14 -3.41
N THR A 41 -5.61 -5.65 -3.98
CA THR A 41 -5.66 -7.02 -4.50
C THR A 41 -5.49 -7.04 -6.01
N LEU A 42 -5.04 -8.18 -6.53
CA LEU A 42 -5.06 -8.44 -7.96
C LEU A 42 -6.52 -8.52 -8.43
N SER A 43 -6.84 -7.80 -9.50
CA SER A 43 -8.19 -7.69 -10.04
C SER A 43 -8.17 -7.67 -11.56
N SER A 44 -9.30 -7.93 -12.19
CA SER A 44 -9.46 -7.82 -13.65
C SER A 44 -9.48 -6.38 -14.16
N ASN A 45 -9.75 -5.42 -13.28
CA ASN A 45 -9.82 -4.01 -13.60
C ASN A 45 -9.14 -3.17 -12.53
N ASP A 46 -8.58 -2.03 -12.94
CA ASP A 46 -8.04 -1.05 -12.00
C ASP A 46 -9.19 -0.30 -11.31
N THR A 47 -9.31 -0.46 -10.01
CA THR A 47 -10.29 0.23 -9.17
C THR A 47 -9.60 1.17 -8.22
N ARG A 48 -9.91 2.46 -8.28
CA ARG A 48 -9.33 3.50 -7.42
C ARG A 48 -10.40 4.12 -6.54
N ASN A 49 -10.01 4.41 -5.30
CA ASN A 49 -10.84 5.13 -4.34
C ASN A 49 -10.16 6.45 -3.96
N VAL A 50 -10.90 7.54 -4.07
CA VAL A 50 -10.43 8.88 -3.74
C VAL A 50 -10.91 9.24 -2.35
N ILE A 51 -9.96 9.57 -1.46
CA ILE A 51 -10.23 9.86 -0.05
C ILE A 51 -9.76 11.27 0.28
N ARG A 52 -10.64 12.05 0.91
CA ARG A 52 -10.29 13.34 1.50
C ARG A 52 -9.43 13.11 2.73
N VAL A 53 -8.31 13.80 2.85
CA VAL A 53 -7.38 13.71 3.97
C VAL A 53 -7.19 15.06 4.67
N PHE A 54 -6.35 15.11 5.68
CA PHE A 54 -6.10 16.31 6.48
C PHE A 54 -5.70 17.51 5.62
N GLY A 55 -6.21 18.70 6.00
CA GLY A 55 -5.93 19.94 5.28
C GLY A 55 -6.71 20.11 3.97
N GLY A 56 -7.77 19.34 3.74
CA GLY A 56 -8.55 19.38 2.49
C GLY A 56 -7.84 18.70 1.31
N ASN A 57 -6.70 18.05 1.54
CA ASN A 57 -5.97 17.28 0.53
C ASN A 57 -6.69 15.98 0.16
N VAL A 58 -6.26 15.39 -0.93
CA VAL A 58 -6.86 14.17 -1.49
C VAL A 58 -5.78 13.12 -1.66
N LYS A 59 -6.11 11.87 -1.30
CA LYS A 59 -5.29 10.69 -1.63
C LYS A 59 -6.09 9.77 -2.54
N VAL A 60 -5.42 9.25 -3.54
CA VAL A 60 -5.95 8.19 -4.41
C VAL A 60 -5.37 6.87 -3.94
N LYS A 61 -6.24 5.91 -3.64
CA LYS A 61 -5.85 4.55 -3.23
C LYS A 61 -6.33 3.58 -4.30
N ILE A 62 -5.45 2.70 -4.76
CA ILE A 62 -5.85 1.62 -5.63
C ILE A 62 -6.29 0.41 -4.79
N VAL A 63 -7.50 -0.04 -5.02
CA VAL A 63 -8.11 -1.18 -4.30
C VAL A 63 -7.93 -2.47 -5.08
N GLY A 64 -8.16 -2.42 -6.39
CA GLY A 64 -7.89 -3.50 -7.31
C GLY A 64 -6.92 -3.04 -8.39
N ALA A 65 -5.88 -3.83 -8.67
CA ALA A 65 -4.88 -3.53 -9.68
C ALA A 65 -4.79 -4.63 -10.72
N GLN A 66 -4.81 -4.26 -11.99
CA GLN A 66 -4.56 -5.16 -13.12
C GLN A 66 -3.18 -4.92 -13.73
N TYR A 67 -2.78 -3.66 -13.81
CA TYR A 67 -1.57 -3.23 -14.49
C TYR A 67 -0.54 -2.66 -13.53
N ALA A 68 0.73 -2.83 -13.88
CA ALA A 68 1.86 -2.16 -13.24
C ALA A 68 2.68 -1.39 -14.28
N ASN A 69 3.26 -0.30 -13.85
CA ASN A 69 4.28 0.42 -14.61
C ASN A 69 5.63 -0.23 -14.33
N LEU A 70 6.12 -1.01 -15.26
CA LEU A 70 7.37 -1.76 -15.12
C LEU A 70 8.52 -0.92 -15.68
N TYR A 71 9.47 -0.58 -14.83
CA TYR A 71 10.73 0.02 -15.24
C TYR A 71 11.74 -1.07 -15.59
N ILE A 72 12.33 -0.96 -16.76
CA ILE A 72 13.35 -1.89 -17.29
C ILE A 72 14.70 -1.16 -17.23
N PRO A 73 15.60 -1.51 -16.31
CA PRO A 73 16.86 -0.76 -16.10
C PRO A 73 17.76 -0.75 -17.33
N ARG A 74 17.82 -1.86 -18.07
CA ARG A 74 18.67 -1.98 -19.27
C ARG A 74 18.25 -1.04 -20.40
N GLU A 75 16.95 -0.88 -20.57
CA GLU A 75 16.40 -0.04 -21.64
C GLU A 75 16.19 1.42 -21.21
N GLY A 76 16.23 1.67 -19.89
CA GLY A 76 15.91 2.97 -19.30
C GLY A 76 14.47 3.43 -19.55
N LYS A 77 13.57 2.48 -19.81
CA LYS A 77 12.16 2.76 -20.17
C LYS A 77 11.20 2.16 -19.17
N ALA A 78 10.05 2.79 -19.04
CA ALA A 78 8.92 2.26 -18.28
C ALA A 78 7.81 1.85 -19.24
N VAL A 79 7.26 0.65 -19.03
CA VAL A 79 6.20 0.06 -19.86
C VAL A 79 5.05 -0.39 -18.97
N LYS A 80 3.82 -0.13 -19.40
CA LYS A 80 2.63 -0.65 -18.74
C LYS A 80 2.48 -2.13 -19.08
N VAL A 81 2.46 -2.98 -18.06
CA VAL A 81 2.36 -4.44 -18.20
C VAL A 81 1.27 -5.00 -17.29
N LYS A 82 0.72 -6.15 -17.66
CA LYS A 82 -0.25 -6.84 -16.84
C LYS A 82 0.43 -7.62 -15.72
N ILE A 83 -0.16 -7.60 -14.53
CA ILE A 83 0.26 -8.38 -13.38
C ILE A 83 -0.43 -9.74 -13.48
N LEU A 84 0.33 -10.81 -13.36
CA LEU A 84 -0.21 -12.19 -13.43
C LEU A 84 -0.52 -12.71 -12.03
N ARG A 85 0.41 -12.58 -11.09
CA ARG A 85 0.24 -12.99 -9.69
C ARG A 85 1.27 -12.33 -8.78
N VAL A 86 1.05 -12.43 -7.47
CA VAL A 86 2.04 -12.07 -6.45
C VAL A 86 2.80 -13.32 -6.05
N LEU A 87 4.12 -13.32 -6.21
CA LEU A 87 4.98 -14.47 -5.89
C LEU A 87 5.34 -14.50 -4.41
N GLU A 88 5.86 -13.40 -3.92
CA GLU A 88 6.40 -13.31 -2.56
C GLU A 88 6.24 -11.90 -2.00
N THR A 89 6.00 -11.84 -0.70
CA THR A 89 6.00 -10.58 0.05
C THR A 89 6.90 -10.74 1.26
N PRO A 90 8.14 -10.21 1.21
CA PRO A 90 9.11 -10.37 2.31
C PRO A 90 8.60 -9.85 3.66
N ALA A 91 7.78 -8.81 3.65
CA ALA A 91 7.21 -8.25 4.87
C ALA A 91 6.23 -9.20 5.59
N ASN A 92 5.40 -9.92 4.84
CA ASN A 92 4.42 -10.87 5.38
C ASN A 92 3.98 -11.86 4.31
N ARG A 93 4.27 -13.14 4.50
CA ARG A 93 3.93 -14.23 3.56
C ARG A 93 2.42 -14.41 3.35
N GLU A 94 1.60 -14.09 4.35
CA GLU A 94 0.15 -14.19 4.24
C GLU A 94 -0.44 -13.23 3.19
N LEU A 95 0.21 -12.09 2.97
CA LEU A 95 -0.22 -11.13 1.94
C LEU A 95 -0.05 -11.70 0.53
N ALA A 96 1.04 -12.40 0.27
CA ALA A 96 1.28 -13.05 -1.02
C ALA A 96 0.24 -14.14 -1.32
N LYS A 97 -0.14 -14.94 -0.34
CA LYS A 97 -1.18 -15.97 -0.48
C LYS A 97 -2.56 -15.40 -0.85
N ARG A 98 -2.81 -14.16 -0.50
CA ARG A 98 -4.06 -13.43 -0.76
C ARG A 98 -3.97 -12.52 -1.98
N ASP A 99 -2.91 -12.62 -2.76
CA ASP A 99 -2.62 -11.76 -3.92
C ASP A 99 -2.68 -10.24 -3.59
N ILE A 100 -2.22 -9.88 -2.40
CA ILE A 100 -2.17 -8.49 -1.96
C ILE A 100 -0.84 -7.89 -2.38
N ILE A 101 -0.92 -6.77 -3.12
CA ILE A 101 0.22 -6.04 -3.65
C ILE A 101 0.62 -4.95 -2.65
N VAL A 102 1.83 -5.05 -2.12
CA VAL A 102 2.42 -4.05 -1.21
C VAL A 102 3.80 -3.64 -1.70
N LYS A 103 4.33 -2.55 -1.18
CA LYS A 103 5.70 -2.14 -1.46
C LYS A 103 6.69 -3.24 -1.06
N GLY A 104 7.61 -3.57 -1.95
CA GLY A 104 8.60 -4.63 -1.76
C GLY A 104 8.12 -6.03 -2.15
N ALA A 105 6.86 -6.21 -2.53
CA ALA A 105 6.36 -7.48 -3.04
C ALA A 105 7.01 -7.83 -4.38
N ILE A 106 7.28 -9.10 -4.57
CA ILE A 106 7.75 -9.63 -5.85
C ILE A 106 6.54 -10.12 -6.62
N ILE A 107 6.29 -9.50 -7.75
CA ILE A 107 5.18 -9.81 -8.66
C ILE A 107 5.69 -10.45 -9.94
N GLU A 108 4.89 -11.30 -10.50
CA GLU A 108 5.09 -11.85 -11.85
C GLU A 108 4.27 -11.03 -12.85
N THR A 109 4.95 -10.55 -13.86
CA THR A 109 4.36 -9.78 -14.96
C THR A 109 4.59 -10.50 -16.29
N GLU A 110 3.92 -10.07 -17.35
CA GLU A 110 4.11 -10.60 -18.72
C GLU A 110 5.57 -10.52 -19.19
N ARG A 111 6.39 -9.62 -18.62
CA ARG A 111 7.79 -9.43 -18.99
C ARG A 111 8.79 -10.04 -18.01
N GLY A 112 8.31 -10.65 -16.93
CA GLY A 112 9.16 -11.30 -15.93
C GLY A 112 8.85 -10.88 -14.51
N ARG A 113 9.76 -11.22 -13.60
CA ARG A 113 9.64 -10.91 -12.17
C ARG A 113 10.05 -9.47 -11.90
N ALA A 114 9.28 -8.81 -11.06
CA ALA A 114 9.53 -7.42 -10.70
C ALA A 114 9.28 -7.16 -9.23
N VAL A 115 9.99 -6.20 -8.66
CA VAL A 115 9.77 -5.72 -7.29
C VAL A 115 8.94 -4.46 -7.31
N VAL A 116 7.89 -4.42 -6.52
CA VAL A 116 7.03 -3.24 -6.35
C VAL A 116 7.76 -2.16 -5.54
N THR A 117 7.86 -0.97 -6.09
CA THR A 117 8.55 0.16 -5.47
C THR A 117 7.61 1.23 -4.93
N SER A 118 6.39 1.31 -5.44
CA SER A 118 5.36 2.24 -4.95
C SER A 118 4.56 1.67 -3.79
N ARG A 119 3.78 2.52 -3.16
CA ARG A 119 2.80 2.15 -2.12
C ARG A 119 1.39 2.23 -2.71
N PRO A 120 0.81 1.16 -3.22
CA PRO A 120 -0.47 1.20 -3.94
C PRO A 120 -1.62 1.84 -3.14
N GLY A 121 -1.64 1.61 -1.83
CA GLY A 121 -2.64 2.18 -0.93
C GLY A 121 -2.45 3.66 -0.60
N GLN A 122 -1.37 4.30 -1.04
CA GLN A 122 -1.08 5.72 -0.82
C GLN A 122 -0.91 6.46 -2.15
N ASP A 123 -0.21 5.87 -3.11
CA ASP A 123 0.18 6.51 -4.38
C ASP A 123 -0.85 6.30 -5.49
N GLY A 124 -1.73 5.30 -5.34
CA GLY A 124 -2.79 5.01 -6.30
C GLY A 124 -2.32 4.37 -7.61
N VAL A 125 -1.08 3.93 -7.67
CA VAL A 125 -0.49 3.22 -8.81
C VAL A 125 0.46 2.12 -8.33
N VAL A 126 0.64 1.11 -9.15
CA VAL A 126 1.64 0.06 -8.93
C VAL A 126 2.81 0.32 -9.85
N ASN A 127 3.94 0.74 -9.29
CA ASN A 127 5.20 0.87 -9.99
C ASN A 127 6.11 -0.27 -9.56
N ALA A 128 6.83 -0.83 -10.50
CA ALA A 128 7.73 -1.94 -10.26
C ALA A 128 9.01 -1.81 -11.07
N VAL A 129 10.07 -2.44 -10.61
CA VAL A 129 11.35 -2.53 -11.31
C VAL A 129 11.61 -3.98 -11.65
N LEU A 130 11.96 -4.24 -12.91
CA LEU A 130 12.27 -5.59 -13.38
C LEU A 130 13.48 -6.13 -12.63
N LEU A 131 13.35 -7.36 -12.10
CA LEU A 131 14.46 -8.11 -11.55
C LEU A 131 15.21 -8.78 -12.70
N GLU A 132 16.43 -8.38 -12.91
CA GLU A 132 17.34 -9.08 -13.79
C GLU A 132 17.86 -10.33 -13.08
N LYS A 133 17.94 -11.44 -13.79
CA LYS A 133 18.67 -12.63 -13.34
C LYS A 133 20.15 -12.41 -13.49
#